data_e723955922216b75fdb10eb950d7c2ca
#
_entry.id   e723955922216b75fdb10eb950d7c2ca
#
_cell.length_a   1.000
_cell.length_b   1.000
_cell.length_c   1.000
_cell.angle_alpha   90.00
_cell.angle_beta   90.00
_cell.angle_gamma   90.00
#
_symmetry.space_group_name_H-M   'P 1'
#
loop_
_entity.id
_entity.type
_entity.pdbx_description
1 polymer ?
#
loop_
_entity_poly.entity_id
_entity_poly.type
_entity_poly.pdbx_seq_one_letter_code
_entity_poly.pdbx_strand_id
1 'polypeptide(L)'
;MLNKGKILWCIWAGILVLLFLMSSTDLIIKEKKIEVYPISVIIEGDNDDYYVNFKKGMDQAAAEFHGDVSFITLYASDDQAQQMELVKREIRDGTRAVILAPVKTGEAAEELENMNPGCPVILLGQSGDEGGNLDSIGVDGREIGRLLGQAAASQAPGDVP
;
A
#
# COMPACT_ATOMS: atom_id res chain seq x y z
N MET A 1 -10.14 -67.43 -18.80
CA MET A 1 -8.75 -66.93 -18.72
C MET A 1 -8.75 -65.45 -19.07
N LEU A 2 -8.56 -64.61 -18.12
CA LEU A 2 -8.42 -63.17 -18.39
C LEU A 2 -7.10 -62.95 -19.13
N ASN A 3 -7.20 -62.33 -20.28
CA ASN A 3 -6.05 -62.06 -21.14
C ASN A 3 -5.11 -61.09 -20.42
N LYS A 4 -3.85 -61.48 -20.17
CA LYS A 4 -2.86 -60.68 -19.44
C LYS A 4 -2.78 -59.22 -19.95
N GLY A 5 -3.00 -59.02 -21.25
CA GLY A 5 -3.07 -57.68 -21.85
C GLY A 5 -4.26 -56.84 -21.37
N LYS A 6 -5.46 -57.48 -21.16
CA LYS A 6 -6.64 -56.73 -20.66
C LYS A 6 -6.46 -56.32 -19.20
N ILE A 7 -5.81 -57.16 -18.38
CA ILE A 7 -5.51 -56.82 -16.98
C ILE A 7 -4.55 -55.65 -16.92
N LEU A 8 -3.51 -55.64 -17.74
CA LEU A 8 -2.52 -54.54 -17.80
C LEU A 8 -3.18 -53.24 -18.23
N TRP A 9 -4.10 -53.28 -19.20
CA TRP A 9 -4.87 -52.11 -19.63
C TRP A 9 -5.78 -51.55 -18.56
N CYS A 10 -6.45 -52.42 -17.79
CA CYS A 10 -7.29 -51.99 -16.65
C CYS A 10 -6.46 -51.34 -15.52
N ILE A 11 -5.27 -51.85 -15.25
CA ILE A 11 -4.37 -51.28 -14.27
C ILE A 11 -3.91 -49.86 -14.70
N TRP A 12 -3.50 -49.70 -15.95
CA TRP A 12 -3.11 -48.42 -16.52
C TRP A 12 -4.26 -47.39 -16.49
N ALA A 13 -5.47 -47.82 -16.89
CA ALA A 13 -6.64 -46.98 -16.84
C ALA A 13 -6.98 -46.55 -15.38
N GLY A 14 -6.85 -47.48 -14.43
CA GLY A 14 -7.05 -47.18 -13.00
C GLY A 14 -6.06 -46.16 -12.46
N ILE A 15 -4.77 -46.30 -12.83
CA ILE A 15 -3.73 -45.34 -12.45
C ILE A 15 -4.01 -43.96 -13.04
N LEU A 16 -4.42 -43.87 -14.31
CA LEU A 16 -4.75 -42.59 -14.95
C LEU A 16 -5.97 -41.92 -14.29
N VAL A 17 -7.01 -42.67 -13.93
CA VAL A 17 -8.16 -42.16 -13.23
C VAL A 17 -7.78 -41.68 -11.83
N LEU A 18 -6.93 -42.43 -11.11
CA LEU A 18 -6.44 -42.01 -9.79
C LEU A 18 -5.62 -40.72 -9.88
N LEU A 19 -4.71 -40.62 -10.85
CA LEU A 19 -3.93 -39.41 -11.08
C LEU A 19 -4.81 -38.20 -11.46
N PHE A 20 -5.84 -38.44 -12.29
CA PHE A 20 -6.82 -37.41 -12.64
C PHE A 20 -7.61 -36.93 -11.43
N LEU A 21 -8.08 -37.85 -10.59
CA LEU A 21 -8.80 -37.52 -9.35
C LEU A 21 -7.89 -36.77 -8.36
N MET A 22 -6.64 -37.17 -8.21
CA MET A 22 -5.67 -36.48 -7.37
C MET A 22 -5.30 -35.11 -7.90
N SER A 23 -5.21 -34.93 -9.21
CA SER A 23 -4.95 -33.63 -9.86
C SER A 23 -6.18 -32.72 -9.83
N SER A 24 -7.39 -33.29 -9.85
CA SER A 24 -8.67 -32.53 -9.80
C SER A 24 -9.08 -32.12 -8.38
N THR A 25 -8.54 -32.79 -7.37
CA THR A 25 -8.67 -32.39 -5.98
C THR A 25 -7.37 -31.70 -5.57
N ASP A 26 -7.39 -30.47 -5.07
CA ASP A 26 -6.24 -29.67 -4.57
C ASP A 26 -5.29 -30.39 -3.59
N LEU A 27 -5.23 -31.73 -3.65
CA LEU A 27 -4.43 -32.58 -2.77
C LEU A 27 -2.94 -32.58 -3.11
N ILE A 28 -2.59 -32.34 -4.39
CA ILE A 28 -1.19 -32.43 -4.85
C ILE A 28 -0.54 -31.05 -4.89
N ILE A 29 -1.30 -30.00 -5.22
CA ILE A 29 -0.81 -28.62 -5.27
C ILE A 29 -1.73 -27.77 -4.40
N LYS A 30 -1.49 -27.78 -3.10
CA LYS A 30 -1.99 -26.71 -2.25
C LYS A 30 -1.14 -25.48 -2.55
N GLU A 31 -1.49 -24.72 -3.57
CA GLU A 31 -1.01 -23.35 -3.67
C GLU A 31 -1.47 -22.65 -2.37
N LYS A 32 -0.48 -22.28 -1.55
CA LYS A 32 -0.73 -21.45 -0.38
C LYS A 32 -1.29 -20.13 -0.94
N LYS A 33 -2.60 -19.95 -0.83
CA LYS A 33 -3.26 -18.72 -1.27
C LYS A 33 -2.64 -17.59 -0.46
N ILE A 34 -1.70 -16.89 -1.05
CA ILE A 34 -1.09 -15.71 -0.44
C ILE A 34 -2.20 -14.67 -0.44
N GLU A 35 -2.59 -14.23 0.75
CA GLU A 35 -3.54 -13.15 0.88
C GLU A 35 -2.84 -11.86 0.47
N VAL A 36 -3.30 -11.24 -0.59
CA VAL A 36 -2.78 -9.98 -1.12
C VAL A 36 -3.64 -8.84 -0.57
N TYR A 37 -2.99 -7.81 -0.06
CA TYR A 37 -3.66 -6.67 0.56
C TYR A 37 -3.66 -5.48 -0.41
N PRO A 38 -4.83 -5.10 -1.00
CA PRO A 38 -4.92 -3.92 -1.85
C PRO A 38 -4.75 -2.65 -1.02
N ILE A 39 -3.82 -1.80 -1.42
CA ILE A 39 -3.49 -0.53 -0.79
C ILE A 39 -3.55 0.56 -1.85
N SER A 40 -4.34 1.60 -1.61
CA SER A 40 -4.45 2.74 -2.52
C SER A 40 -3.62 3.91 -2.01
N VAL A 41 -2.73 4.42 -2.86
CA VAL A 41 -1.91 5.60 -2.58
C VAL A 41 -2.41 6.76 -3.44
N ILE A 42 -2.94 7.79 -2.81
CA ILE A 42 -3.53 8.95 -3.48
C ILE A 42 -2.62 10.16 -3.26
N ILE A 43 -2.07 10.67 -4.35
CA ILE A 43 -1.13 11.79 -4.39
C ILE A 43 -1.58 12.82 -5.41
N GLU A 44 -1.12 14.06 -5.28
CA GLU A 44 -1.47 15.12 -6.22
C GLU A 44 -0.90 14.87 -7.62
N GLY A 45 0.36 14.46 -7.70
CA GLY A 45 1.05 14.12 -8.96
C GLY A 45 2.27 13.25 -8.72
N ASP A 46 2.80 12.64 -9.77
CA ASP A 46 3.90 11.69 -9.72
C ASP A 46 5.20 12.21 -10.38
N ASN A 47 5.22 13.48 -10.81
CA ASN A 47 6.33 14.07 -11.55
C ASN A 47 7.48 14.61 -10.69
N ASP A 48 7.38 14.51 -9.35
CA ASP A 48 8.40 14.97 -8.42
C ASP A 48 9.33 13.80 -8.02
N ASP A 49 10.63 14.07 -7.95
CA ASP A 49 11.64 13.10 -7.47
C ASP A 49 11.31 12.51 -6.10
N TYR A 50 10.61 13.26 -5.25
CA TYR A 50 10.12 12.77 -3.97
C TYR A 50 9.17 11.57 -4.17
N TYR A 51 8.15 11.71 -5.01
CA TYR A 51 7.17 10.65 -5.24
C TYR A 51 7.76 9.47 -6.02
N VAL A 52 8.71 9.73 -6.92
CA VAL A 52 9.44 8.66 -7.62
C VAL A 52 10.21 7.78 -6.63
N ASN A 53 10.90 8.38 -5.66
CA ASN A 53 11.62 7.62 -4.63
C ASN A 53 10.69 6.97 -3.61
N PHE A 54 9.61 7.65 -3.22
CA PHE A 54 8.56 7.09 -2.38
C PHE A 54 7.95 5.83 -3.03
N LYS A 55 7.60 5.90 -4.32
CA LYS A 55 7.07 4.76 -5.06
C LYS A 55 8.01 3.56 -5.04
N LYS A 56 9.32 3.77 -5.25
CA LYS A 56 10.31 2.68 -5.17
C LYS A 56 10.31 1.99 -3.78
N GLY A 57 10.21 2.79 -2.72
CA GLY A 57 10.10 2.26 -1.35
C GLY A 57 8.82 1.47 -1.14
N MET A 58 7.69 1.96 -1.65
CA MET A 58 6.41 1.26 -1.59
C MET A 58 6.41 -0.04 -2.38
N ASP A 59 6.99 -0.04 -3.60
CA ASP A 59 7.12 -1.25 -4.42
C ASP A 59 7.96 -2.33 -3.70
N GLN A 60 9.03 -1.92 -3.00
CA GLN A 60 9.85 -2.83 -2.20
C GLN A 60 9.07 -3.41 -1.02
N ALA A 61 8.36 -2.56 -0.26
CA ALA A 61 7.54 -3.00 0.86
C ALA A 61 6.38 -3.91 0.40
N ALA A 62 5.75 -3.57 -0.73
CA ALA A 62 4.69 -4.38 -1.31
C ALA A 62 5.16 -5.81 -1.64
N ALA A 63 6.36 -5.94 -2.20
CA ALA A 63 6.95 -7.24 -2.50
C ALA A 63 7.26 -8.05 -1.22
N GLU A 64 7.69 -7.39 -0.14
CA GLU A 64 8.03 -8.01 1.14
C GLU A 64 6.78 -8.46 1.92
N PHE A 65 5.73 -7.61 1.93
CA PHE A 65 4.54 -7.81 2.76
C PHE A 65 3.31 -8.29 1.98
N HIS A 66 3.47 -8.69 0.72
CA HIS A 66 2.38 -9.14 -0.15
C HIS A 66 1.28 -8.09 -0.35
N GLY A 67 1.66 -6.81 -0.41
CA GLY A 67 0.77 -5.72 -0.74
C GLY A 67 0.57 -5.59 -2.25
N ASP A 68 -0.62 -5.18 -2.67
CA ASP A 68 -0.92 -4.73 -4.03
C ASP A 68 -1.15 -3.22 -3.97
N VAL A 69 -0.16 -2.45 -4.43
CA VAL A 69 -0.16 -0.99 -4.28
C VAL A 69 -0.57 -0.32 -5.57
N SER A 70 -1.68 0.40 -5.53
CA SER A 70 -2.18 1.23 -6.63
C SER A 70 -1.89 2.71 -6.36
N PHE A 71 -1.17 3.36 -7.30
CA PHE A 71 -0.93 4.80 -7.24
C PHE A 71 -1.96 5.55 -8.08
N ILE A 72 -2.62 6.52 -7.46
CA ILE A 72 -3.70 7.31 -8.04
C ILE A 72 -3.33 8.78 -7.92
N THR A 73 -3.31 9.48 -9.06
CA THR A 73 -3.03 10.91 -9.13
C THR A 73 -4.28 11.71 -9.43
N LEU A 74 -4.28 12.98 -9.03
CA LEU A 74 -5.35 13.92 -9.34
C LEU A 74 -5.29 14.34 -10.82
N TYR A 75 -6.44 14.65 -11.41
CA TYR A 75 -6.51 15.24 -12.76
C TYR A 75 -6.15 16.72 -12.76
N ALA A 76 -6.48 17.43 -11.68
CA ALA A 76 -6.15 18.82 -11.49
C ALA A 76 -5.39 19.01 -10.18
N SER A 77 -4.36 19.84 -10.23
CA SER A 77 -3.64 20.22 -9.02
C SER A 77 -4.53 21.00 -8.08
N ASP A 78 -4.27 20.90 -6.78
CA ASP A 78 -4.96 21.66 -5.71
C ASP A 78 -6.46 21.37 -5.61
N ASP A 79 -6.94 20.21 -6.13
CA ASP A 79 -8.35 19.82 -6.06
C ASP A 79 -8.63 18.87 -4.89
N GLN A 80 -8.85 19.46 -3.71
CA GLN A 80 -9.20 18.74 -2.48
C GLN A 80 -10.50 17.92 -2.63
N ALA A 81 -11.51 18.46 -3.32
CA ALA A 81 -12.79 17.78 -3.49
C ALA A 81 -12.63 16.51 -4.33
N GLN A 82 -11.88 16.58 -5.43
CA GLN A 82 -11.54 15.41 -6.24
C GLN A 82 -10.75 14.37 -5.42
N GLN A 83 -9.81 14.84 -4.60
CA GLN A 83 -9.01 13.95 -3.76
C GLN A 83 -9.89 13.13 -2.80
N MET A 84 -10.83 13.77 -2.13
CA MET A 84 -11.74 13.10 -1.20
C MET A 84 -12.73 12.15 -1.92
N GLU A 85 -13.17 12.48 -3.14
CA GLU A 85 -13.97 11.57 -3.96
C GLU A 85 -13.17 10.31 -4.37
N LEU A 86 -11.88 10.47 -4.66
CA LEU A 86 -10.99 9.33 -4.92
C LEU A 86 -10.85 8.43 -3.68
N VAL A 87 -10.64 9.01 -2.49
CA VAL A 87 -10.61 8.26 -1.23
C VAL A 87 -11.89 7.45 -1.02
N LYS A 88 -13.06 8.10 -1.18
CA LYS A 88 -14.36 7.43 -1.04
C LYS A 88 -14.56 6.32 -2.05
N ARG A 89 -14.08 6.51 -3.28
CA ARG A 89 -14.15 5.49 -4.33
C ARG A 89 -13.31 4.26 -3.96
N GLU A 90 -12.04 4.46 -3.61
CA GLU A 90 -11.14 3.37 -3.27
C GLU A 90 -11.62 2.55 -2.07
N ILE A 91 -12.18 3.22 -1.05
CA ILE A 91 -12.79 2.53 0.10
C ILE A 91 -13.98 1.67 -0.34
N ARG A 92 -14.85 2.17 -1.22
CA ARG A 92 -15.99 1.41 -1.76
C ARG A 92 -15.54 0.22 -2.61
N ASP A 93 -14.44 0.39 -3.34
CA ASP A 93 -13.87 -0.64 -4.22
C ASP A 93 -13.11 -1.72 -3.43
N GLY A 94 -12.99 -1.56 -2.11
CA GLY A 94 -12.52 -2.60 -1.21
C GLY A 94 -11.03 -2.56 -0.90
N THR A 95 -10.38 -1.39 -1.03
CA THR A 95 -9.01 -1.22 -0.52
C THR A 95 -8.93 -1.54 0.96
N ARG A 96 -7.81 -2.11 1.38
CA ARG A 96 -7.57 -2.47 2.79
C ARG A 96 -6.91 -1.34 3.58
N ALA A 97 -6.27 -0.41 2.90
CA ALA A 97 -5.72 0.80 3.50
C ALA A 97 -5.60 1.89 2.42
N VAL A 98 -5.67 3.14 2.84
CA VAL A 98 -5.40 4.31 2.00
C VAL A 98 -4.21 5.07 2.56
N ILE A 99 -3.26 5.41 1.68
CA ILE A 99 -2.18 6.36 1.98
C ILE A 99 -2.49 7.62 1.20
N LEU A 100 -2.66 8.72 1.89
CA LEU A 100 -3.08 9.98 1.33
C LEU A 100 -2.01 11.06 1.54
N ALA A 101 -1.48 11.62 0.46
CA ALA A 101 -0.72 12.87 0.52
C ALA A 101 -1.71 14.03 0.32
N PRO A 102 -2.21 14.66 1.39
CA PRO A 102 -3.32 15.59 1.28
C PRO A 102 -2.86 16.89 0.59
N VAL A 103 -3.70 17.41 -0.29
CA VAL A 103 -3.54 18.72 -0.90
C VAL A 103 -3.62 19.81 0.19
N LYS A 104 -4.63 19.68 1.06
CA LYS A 104 -4.84 20.56 2.21
C LYS A 104 -4.99 19.72 3.47
N THR A 105 -3.92 19.66 4.26
CA THR A 105 -3.83 18.73 5.40
C THR A 105 -4.97 18.92 6.40
N GLY A 106 -5.30 20.16 6.79
CA GLY A 106 -6.35 20.43 7.79
C GLY A 106 -7.75 20.04 7.30
N GLU A 107 -8.09 20.41 6.06
CA GLU A 107 -9.39 20.09 5.46
C GLU A 107 -9.54 18.57 5.26
N ALA A 108 -8.47 17.90 4.79
CA ALA A 108 -8.48 16.46 4.62
C ALA A 108 -8.66 15.71 5.93
N ALA A 109 -7.99 16.11 6.98
CA ALA A 109 -8.11 15.48 8.30
C ALA A 109 -9.54 15.58 8.84
N GLU A 110 -10.14 16.77 8.79
CA GLU A 110 -11.53 17.00 9.25
C GLU A 110 -12.53 16.16 8.43
N GLU A 111 -12.39 16.12 7.11
CA GLU A 111 -13.27 15.30 6.26
C GLU A 111 -13.14 13.80 6.54
N LEU A 112 -11.91 13.30 6.75
CA LEU A 112 -11.65 11.90 7.06
C LEU A 112 -12.21 11.50 8.42
N GLU A 113 -12.07 12.34 9.44
CA GLU A 113 -12.67 12.10 10.76
C GLU A 113 -14.20 12.01 10.67
N ASN A 114 -14.82 12.94 9.92
CA ASN A 114 -16.27 12.95 9.71
C ASN A 114 -16.76 11.77 8.89
N MET A 115 -15.96 11.30 7.93
CA MET A 115 -16.29 10.16 7.07
C MET A 115 -16.27 8.83 7.82
N ASN A 116 -15.46 8.70 8.87
CA ASN A 116 -15.23 7.45 9.60
C ASN A 116 -14.95 6.27 8.63
N PRO A 117 -13.82 6.29 7.92
CA PRO A 117 -13.50 5.31 6.89
C PRO A 117 -13.44 3.90 7.49
N GLY A 118 -13.98 2.90 6.77
CA GLY A 118 -14.00 1.50 7.21
C GLY A 118 -12.65 0.78 7.12
N CYS A 119 -11.57 1.48 6.74
CA CYS A 119 -10.20 0.99 6.66
C CYS A 119 -9.23 2.05 7.20
N PRO A 120 -8.00 1.68 7.57
CA PRO A 120 -6.95 2.61 7.96
C PRO A 120 -6.66 3.63 6.85
N VAL A 121 -6.56 4.90 7.23
CA VAL A 121 -6.09 5.99 6.37
C VAL A 121 -4.87 6.61 7.02
N ILE A 122 -3.76 6.64 6.27
CA ILE A 122 -2.47 7.17 6.73
C ILE A 122 -2.18 8.44 5.93
N LEU A 123 -1.95 9.54 6.61
CA LEU A 123 -1.56 10.80 5.98
C LEU A 123 -0.05 10.80 5.71
N LEU A 124 0.34 11.16 4.48
CA LEU A 124 1.73 11.32 4.08
C LEU A 124 2.08 12.81 4.01
N GLY A 125 3.13 13.22 4.70
CA GLY A 125 3.60 14.60 4.65
C GLY A 125 4.10 15.12 5.99
N GLN A 126 3.69 16.32 6.37
CA GLN A 126 4.03 16.89 7.68
C GLN A 126 3.27 16.15 8.77
N SER A 127 3.96 15.81 9.86
CA SER A 127 3.27 15.36 11.07
C SER A 127 2.22 16.40 11.45
N GLY A 128 0.96 16.01 11.37
CA GLY A 128 -0.14 16.82 11.92
C GLY A 128 0.05 17.00 13.43
N ASP A 129 -0.59 18.00 14.00
CA ASP A 129 -0.58 18.23 15.44
C ASP A 129 -0.86 16.95 16.22
N GLU A 130 -0.14 16.73 17.31
CA GLU A 130 -0.16 15.55 18.20
C GLU A 130 -1.53 15.31 18.88
N GLY A 131 -2.64 15.39 18.16
CA GLY A 131 -3.98 15.32 18.74
C GLY A 131 -5.06 14.71 17.84
N GLY A 132 -4.77 14.40 16.59
CA GLY A 132 -5.73 13.79 15.68
C GLY A 132 -5.75 12.25 15.81
N ASN A 133 -6.91 11.64 15.55
CA ASN A 133 -7.08 10.18 15.51
C ASN A 133 -6.52 9.52 14.24
N LEU A 134 -5.89 10.29 13.35
CA LEU A 134 -5.36 9.81 12.08
C LEU A 134 -3.86 9.58 12.19
N ASP A 135 -3.43 8.41 11.76
CA ASP A 135 -2.00 8.09 11.64
C ASP A 135 -1.36 8.95 10.55
N SER A 136 -0.18 9.52 10.84
CA SER A 136 0.57 10.29 9.87
C SER A 136 2.03 9.84 9.80
N ILE A 137 2.57 9.84 8.58
CA ILE A 137 3.99 9.59 8.32
C ILE A 137 4.56 10.80 7.61
N GLY A 138 5.51 11.46 8.25
CA GLY A 138 6.11 12.64 7.68
C GLY A 138 7.39 13.05 8.36
N VAL A 139 7.92 14.17 7.92
CA VAL A 139 9.17 14.73 8.43
C VAL A 139 8.84 15.78 9.48
N ASP A 140 9.45 15.68 10.65
CA ASP A 140 9.36 16.73 11.68
C ASP A 140 10.19 17.96 11.26
N GLY A 141 9.51 18.94 10.66
CA GLY A 141 10.12 20.16 10.19
C GLY A 141 10.71 21.02 11.34
N ARG A 142 10.15 20.93 12.56
CA ARG A 142 10.67 21.63 13.73
C ARG A 142 12.02 21.04 14.15
N GLU A 143 12.12 19.72 14.19
CA GLU A 143 13.35 19.03 14.53
C GLU A 143 14.45 19.27 13.48
N ILE A 144 14.09 19.27 12.20
CA ILE A 144 15.01 19.66 11.13
C ILE A 144 15.50 21.09 11.34
N GLY A 145 14.60 22.05 11.56
CA GLY A 145 14.98 23.43 11.81
C GLY A 145 15.88 23.59 13.02
N ARG A 146 15.63 22.85 14.10
CA ARG A 146 16.45 22.83 15.29
C ARG A 146 17.86 22.30 15.01
N LEU A 147 17.96 21.18 14.27
CA LEU A 147 19.25 20.58 13.91
C LEU A 147 20.05 21.47 12.97
N LEU A 148 19.41 22.10 11.99
CA LEU A 148 20.05 23.07 11.09
C LEU A 148 20.57 24.28 11.85
N GLY A 149 19.79 24.83 12.79
CA GLY A 149 20.21 25.93 13.64
C GLY A 149 21.42 25.59 14.51
N GLN A 150 21.45 24.38 15.09
CA GLN A 150 22.59 23.90 15.86
C GLN A 150 23.83 23.71 14.99
N ALA A 151 23.68 23.13 13.79
CA ALA A 151 24.77 22.94 12.86
C ALA A 151 25.36 24.30 12.41
N ALA A 152 24.51 25.26 12.10
CA ALA A 152 24.95 26.62 11.75
C ALA A 152 25.69 27.31 12.90
N ALA A 153 25.16 27.23 14.12
CA ALA A 153 25.80 27.80 15.29
C ALA A 153 27.15 27.16 15.60
N SER A 154 27.32 25.86 15.38
CA SER A 154 28.59 25.16 15.59
C SER A 154 29.67 25.52 14.56
N GLN A 155 29.27 26.02 13.39
CA GLN A 155 30.20 26.43 12.31
C GLN A 155 30.40 27.95 12.22
N ALA A 156 29.59 28.73 12.94
CA ALA A 156 29.79 30.16 12.99
C ALA A 156 31.11 30.47 13.70
N PRO A 157 32.04 31.27 13.09
CA PRO A 157 33.21 31.72 13.79
C PRO A 157 32.72 32.55 14.99
N GLY A 158 33.22 32.23 16.19
CA GLY A 158 32.89 32.95 17.41
C GLY A 158 33.12 34.45 17.22
N ASP A 159 32.19 35.24 17.76
CA ASP A 159 32.08 36.69 17.72
C ASP A 159 31.25 37.25 16.53
N VAL A 160 29.95 37.10 16.66
CA VAL A 160 29.05 38.17 16.18
C VAL A 160 28.52 38.87 17.45
N PRO A 161 28.78 40.17 17.59
CA PRO A 161 28.35 40.95 18.75
C PRO A 161 26.82 41.07 18.84
#